data_56eaadefb3227cf0884883222c7caedd
#
_entry.id   56eaadefb3227cf0884883222c7caedd
#
_cell.length_a   1.000
_cell.length_b   1.000
_cell.length_c   1.000
_cell.angle_alpha   90.00
_cell.angle_beta   90.00
_cell.angle_gamma   90.00
#
_symmetry.space_group_name_H-M   'P 1'
#
loop_
_entity.id
_entity.type
_entity.pdbx_description
1 polymer ?
#
loop_
_entity_poly.entity_id
_entity_poly.type
_entity_poly.pdbx_seq_one_letter_code
_entity_poly.pdbx_strand_id
1 'polypeptide(L)'
;MHNHRLRATVMGAALALGTGQTALAQETPLNVLATVGMIADVARSVAGECAEVRTLMGPGVDPHYYSATPSDVNAIAKAELILYVDRTLEERLADVLDNFRNRTPTVGLAGASFDADALLEDPDDPGAMDPHLWMDVSRWAQIAPVIADAITEQRPDCAEDMAANVEALGARMDALHGWVGAAIASIPEGGRILVTAHDAFYYFAHAYGIEASEAIEGISTGAEASIGDIRAVADFVMERNVPAVFVETTINPRTIEALVQEVRSRGHDVAIGGELFSDAMGDDGTPEGTYIGMIRANTVTITEALGGTLPDWPEALSGWAQDHGISP
;
A
#
# COMPACT_ATOMS: atom_id res chain seq x y z
N MET A 1 54.88 40.14 75.89
CA MET A 1 55.43 39.29 74.86
C MET A 1 54.25 38.46 74.29
N HIS A 2 53.60 38.95 73.26
CA HIS A 2 52.46 38.22 72.61
C HIS A 2 52.73 38.11 71.12
N ASN A 3 52.91 36.88 70.67
CA ASN A 3 53.10 36.53 69.24
C ASN A 3 51.73 36.38 68.57
N HIS A 4 51.40 37.26 67.67
CA HIS A 4 50.30 37.08 66.74
C HIS A 4 50.81 36.36 65.46
N ARG A 5 50.32 35.13 65.23
CA ARG A 5 50.51 34.43 63.96
C ARG A 5 49.36 34.75 63.05
N LEU A 6 49.64 35.43 61.93
CA LEU A 6 48.74 35.62 60.84
C LEU A 6 48.54 34.26 60.11
N ARG A 7 47.30 33.85 59.96
CA ARG A 7 46.91 32.73 59.09
C ARG A 7 46.43 33.33 57.73
N ALA A 8 47.12 33.06 56.65
CA ALA A 8 46.69 33.38 55.30
C ALA A 8 45.74 32.28 54.84
N THR A 9 44.49 32.64 54.52
CA THR A 9 43.49 31.79 53.90
C THR A 9 43.62 31.92 52.40
N VAL A 10 44.03 30.82 51.73
CA VAL A 10 44.06 30.73 50.27
C VAL A 10 42.65 30.33 49.78
N MET A 11 41.99 31.22 49.08
CA MET A 11 40.68 31.02 48.51
C MET A 11 40.88 30.45 47.09
N GLY A 12 40.73 29.11 46.94
CA GLY A 12 40.77 28.44 45.63
C GLY A 12 39.49 28.72 44.84
N ALA A 13 39.57 29.41 43.71
CA ALA A 13 38.48 29.57 42.78
C ALA A 13 38.40 28.30 41.89
N ALA A 14 37.36 27.47 42.11
CA ALA A 14 37.04 26.37 41.20
C ALA A 14 36.31 26.92 39.94
N LEU A 15 36.98 26.89 38.81
CA LEU A 15 36.34 27.10 37.50
C LEU A 15 35.50 25.88 37.18
N ALA A 16 34.17 25.99 37.27
CA ALA A 16 33.24 25.02 36.73
C ALA A 16 33.16 25.21 35.19
N LEU A 17 33.82 24.33 34.45
CA LEU A 17 33.60 24.17 32.98
C LEU A 17 32.22 23.54 32.80
N GLY A 18 31.22 24.38 32.55
CA GLY A 18 29.91 23.95 32.10
C GLY A 18 30.04 23.38 30.68
N THR A 19 29.99 22.06 30.52
CA THR A 19 29.74 21.44 29.24
C THR A 19 28.32 21.76 28.82
N GLY A 20 28.16 22.80 28.00
CA GLY A 20 26.90 23.11 27.35
C GLY A 20 26.58 21.93 26.41
N GLN A 21 25.68 21.04 26.84
CA GLN A 21 24.98 20.18 25.92
C GLN A 21 24.09 21.08 25.06
N THR A 22 24.50 21.31 23.82
CA THR A 22 23.58 21.82 22.79
C THR A 22 22.55 20.72 22.60
N ALA A 23 21.37 20.88 23.22
CA ALA A 23 20.20 20.15 22.81
C ALA A 23 19.99 20.54 21.33
N LEU A 24 20.27 19.63 20.42
CA LEU A 24 19.82 19.73 19.04
C LEU A 24 18.30 19.85 19.16
N ALA A 25 17.75 20.98 18.74
CA ALA A 25 16.31 21.11 18.61
C ALA A 25 15.88 20.04 17.61
N GLN A 26 15.09 19.08 18.08
CA GLN A 26 14.49 18.09 17.20
C GLN A 26 13.58 18.88 16.25
N GLU A 27 13.92 18.90 14.97
CA GLU A 27 13.09 19.57 13.98
C GLU A 27 11.72 18.91 13.93
N THR A 28 10.67 19.68 13.68
CA THR A 28 9.31 19.13 13.59
C THR A 28 9.24 18.15 12.43
N PRO A 29 8.58 16.98 12.59
CA PRO A 29 8.40 16.04 11.49
C PRO A 29 7.79 16.68 10.26
N LEU A 30 8.23 16.28 9.06
CA LEU A 30 7.67 16.73 7.79
C LEU A 30 6.21 16.29 7.68
N ASN A 31 5.30 17.19 7.31
CA ASN A 31 3.89 16.83 7.12
C ASN A 31 3.67 16.27 5.71
N VAL A 32 3.59 14.95 5.60
CA VAL A 32 3.41 14.22 4.34
C VAL A 32 1.96 13.79 4.19
N LEU A 33 1.37 14.05 3.03
CA LEU A 33 0.05 13.58 2.66
C LEU A 33 0.18 12.50 1.58
N ALA A 34 -0.30 11.29 1.86
CA ALA A 34 -0.46 10.22 0.90
C ALA A 34 -1.92 10.13 0.46
N THR A 35 -2.18 9.87 -0.81
CA THR A 35 -3.55 9.75 -1.31
C THR A 35 -4.24 8.50 -0.80
N VAL A 36 -3.57 7.35 -0.82
CA VAL A 36 -4.10 6.03 -0.43
C VAL A 36 -3.29 5.41 0.70
N GLY A 37 -3.91 4.47 1.42
CA GLY A 37 -3.33 3.79 2.56
C GLY A 37 -2.04 3.04 2.23
N MET A 38 -1.96 2.38 1.08
CA MET A 38 -0.79 1.61 0.65
C MET A 38 0.47 2.47 0.53
N ILE A 39 0.33 3.71 0.03
CA ILE A 39 1.43 4.68 0.02
C ILE A 39 1.78 5.12 1.45
N ALA A 40 0.75 5.44 2.24
CA ALA A 40 0.96 5.95 3.58
C ALA A 40 1.71 4.95 4.48
N ASP A 41 1.44 3.66 4.36
CA ASP A 41 2.09 2.61 5.14
C ASP A 41 3.58 2.48 4.78
N VAL A 42 3.90 2.45 3.48
CA VAL A 42 5.30 2.48 3.02
C VAL A 42 6.01 3.75 3.47
N ALA A 43 5.37 4.91 3.30
CA ALA A 43 5.94 6.20 3.69
C ALA A 43 6.21 6.28 5.20
N ARG A 44 5.31 5.78 6.07
CA ARG A 44 5.52 5.68 7.52
C ARG A 44 6.70 4.76 7.84
N SER A 45 6.78 3.61 7.16
CA SER A 45 7.85 2.64 7.36
C SER A 45 9.22 3.19 6.96
N VAL A 46 9.29 4.01 5.92
CA VAL A 46 10.52 4.65 5.43
C VAL A 46 10.90 5.85 6.30
N ALA A 47 9.96 6.75 6.55
CA ALA A 47 10.23 8.02 7.20
C ALA A 47 10.53 7.88 8.71
N GLY A 48 9.96 6.88 9.41
CA GLY A 48 10.07 6.81 10.85
C GLY A 48 9.61 8.10 11.54
N GLU A 49 10.45 8.69 12.38
CA GLU A 49 10.17 9.95 13.09
C GLU A 49 10.39 11.20 12.23
N CYS A 50 10.94 11.07 11.03
CA CYS A 50 11.26 12.21 10.14
C CYS A 50 10.04 12.85 9.51
N ALA A 51 8.92 12.11 9.37
CA ALA A 51 7.68 12.65 8.83
C ALA A 51 6.44 12.15 9.61
N GLU A 52 5.44 13.02 9.67
CA GLU A 52 4.06 12.66 10.05
C GLU A 52 3.28 12.40 8.76
N VAL A 53 2.96 11.13 8.50
CA VAL A 53 2.28 10.72 7.27
C VAL A 53 0.79 10.55 7.51
N ARG A 54 -0.01 11.31 6.78
CA ARG A 54 -1.47 11.24 6.78
C ARG A 54 -1.99 10.64 5.49
N THR A 55 -3.10 9.92 5.58
CA THR A 55 -3.80 9.35 4.43
C THR A 55 -5.00 10.23 4.09
N LEU A 56 -5.23 10.49 2.80
CA LEU A 56 -6.38 11.25 2.33
C LEU A 56 -7.63 10.38 2.25
N MET A 57 -7.49 9.20 1.62
CA MET A 57 -8.56 8.22 1.42
C MET A 57 -8.36 7.04 2.37
N GLY A 58 -9.30 6.84 3.28
CA GLY A 58 -9.27 5.79 4.30
C GLY A 58 -9.78 4.44 3.80
N PRO A 59 -9.94 3.46 4.72
CA PRO A 59 -10.44 2.13 4.40
C PRO A 59 -11.77 2.15 3.65
N GLY A 60 -11.93 1.26 2.66
CA GLY A 60 -13.14 1.10 1.87
C GLY A 60 -13.47 2.27 0.92
N VAL A 61 -12.60 3.25 0.80
CA VAL A 61 -12.78 4.38 -0.13
C VAL A 61 -12.16 4.03 -1.48
N ASP A 62 -12.98 4.08 -2.52
CA ASP A 62 -12.57 3.88 -3.90
C ASP A 62 -11.86 5.13 -4.44
N PRO A 63 -10.55 5.06 -4.79
CA PRO A 63 -9.77 6.18 -5.26
C PRO A 63 -10.14 6.65 -6.67
N HIS A 64 -10.63 5.76 -7.53
CA HIS A 64 -11.06 6.11 -8.89
C HIS A 64 -12.26 7.05 -8.89
N TYR A 65 -13.12 6.91 -7.87
CA TYR A 65 -14.37 7.67 -7.76
C TYR A 65 -14.31 8.83 -6.78
N TYR A 66 -13.18 8.92 -6.03
CA TYR A 66 -13.04 9.89 -4.97
C TYR A 66 -13.02 11.33 -5.45
N SER A 67 -13.86 12.16 -4.88
CA SER A 67 -13.89 13.60 -5.12
C SER A 67 -13.53 14.35 -3.86
N ALA A 68 -12.53 15.25 -3.96
CA ALA A 68 -12.05 16.02 -2.82
C ALA A 68 -13.15 16.87 -2.17
N THR A 69 -13.27 16.75 -0.86
CA THR A 69 -14.09 17.64 -0.04
C THR A 69 -13.33 18.93 0.30
N PRO A 70 -13.98 19.99 0.81
CA PRO A 70 -13.27 21.17 1.28
C PRO A 70 -12.25 20.91 2.41
N SER A 71 -12.48 19.87 3.23
CA SER A 71 -11.52 19.42 4.24
C SER A 71 -10.26 18.82 3.62
N ASP A 72 -10.40 18.07 2.53
CA ASP A 72 -9.29 17.46 1.83
C ASP A 72 -8.43 18.50 1.12
N VAL A 73 -9.06 19.47 0.46
CA VAL A 73 -8.35 20.62 -0.12
C VAL A 73 -7.56 21.37 0.96
N ASN A 74 -8.10 21.50 2.18
CA ASN A 74 -7.38 22.11 3.30
C ASN A 74 -6.24 21.19 3.82
N ALA A 75 -6.38 19.87 3.80
CA ALA A 75 -5.31 18.94 4.15
C ALA A 75 -4.18 19.00 3.12
N ILE A 76 -4.51 18.96 1.82
CA ILE A 76 -3.58 19.13 0.70
C ILE A 76 -2.82 20.46 0.82
N ALA A 77 -3.51 21.56 1.13
CA ALA A 77 -2.90 22.88 1.28
C ALA A 77 -1.92 23.01 2.46
N LYS A 78 -2.00 22.12 3.45
CA LYS A 78 -1.11 22.09 4.63
C LYS A 78 0.02 21.09 4.50
N ALA A 79 -0.03 20.21 3.53
CA ALA A 79 1.02 19.24 3.27
C ALA A 79 2.30 19.95 2.80
N GLU A 80 3.43 19.44 3.24
CA GLU A 80 4.76 19.86 2.80
C GLU A 80 5.31 18.96 1.71
N LEU A 81 4.77 17.71 1.62
CA LEU A 81 5.01 16.76 0.55
C LEU A 81 3.71 15.98 0.27
N ILE A 82 3.38 15.78 -0.99
CA ILE A 82 2.23 14.98 -1.43
C ILE A 82 2.74 13.78 -2.22
N LEU A 83 2.26 12.59 -1.84
CA LEU A 83 2.55 11.32 -2.49
C LEU A 83 1.25 10.75 -3.05
N TYR A 84 1.23 10.37 -4.32
CA TYR A 84 0.08 9.78 -4.99
C TYR A 84 0.54 8.68 -5.94
N VAL A 85 -0.35 7.78 -6.35
CA VAL A 85 0.04 6.66 -7.22
C VAL A 85 0.43 7.17 -8.60
N ASP A 86 -0.36 8.07 -9.16
CA ASP A 86 -0.25 8.54 -10.54
C ASP A 86 -1.06 7.67 -11.54
N ARG A 87 -0.98 8.03 -12.79
CA ARG A 87 -1.71 7.41 -13.90
C ARG A 87 -3.21 7.68 -13.79
N THR A 88 -4.02 6.65 -13.82
CA THR A 88 -5.48 6.79 -13.85
C THR A 88 -6.14 6.56 -12.48
N LEU A 89 -5.37 6.26 -11.41
CA LEU A 89 -5.97 5.96 -10.12
C LEU A 89 -6.70 7.17 -9.52
N GLU A 90 -6.00 8.29 -9.39
CA GLU A 90 -6.57 9.50 -8.76
C GLU A 90 -7.12 10.49 -9.81
N GLU A 91 -7.78 9.98 -10.85
CA GLU A 91 -8.21 10.80 -11.98
C GLU A 91 -9.04 12.03 -11.56
N ARG A 92 -9.98 11.85 -10.63
CA ARG A 92 -10.83 12.93 -10.14
C ARG A 92 -10.12 13.92 -9.20
N LEU A 93 -8.95 13.56 -8.67
CA LEU A 93 -8.10 14.44 -7.88
C LEU A 93 -7.04 15.15 -8.73
N ALA A 94 -6.82 14.75 -9.97
CA ALA A 94 -5.73 15.24 -10.81
C ALA A 94 -5.70 16.77 -10.89
N ASP A 95 -6.84 17.42 -11.19
CA ASP A 95 -6.94 18.87 -11.25
C ASP A 95 -6.61 19.56 -9.92
N VAL A 96 -7.00 18.95 -8.80
CA VAL A 96 -6.73 19.47 -7.47
C VAL A 96 -5.23 19.37 -7.18
N LEU A 97 -4.63 18.21 -7.38
CA LEU A 97 -3.20 17.97 -7.18
C LEU A 97 -2.34 18.89 -8.06
N ASP A 98 -2.70 19.06 -9.33
CA ASP A 98 -1.99 19.95 -10.27
C ASP A 98 -2.01 21.42 -9.82
N ASN A 99 -3.10 21.89 -9.23
CA ASN A 99 -3.19 23.25 -8.67
C ASN A 99 -2.21 23.48 -7.50
N PHE A 100 -1.84 22.43 -6.77
CA PHE A 100 -0.90 22.51 -5.65
C PHE A 100 0.55 22.22 -6.04
N ARG A 101 0.82 21.53 -7.14
CA ARG A 101 2.14 21.09 -7.60
C ARG A 101 3.19 22.22 -7.69
N ASN A 102 2.76 23.45 -7.98
CA ASN A 102 3.66 24.61 -8.03
C ASN A 102 4.01 25.18 -6.63
N ARG A 103 3.39 24.70 -5.56
CA ARG A 103 3.56 25.21 -4.19
C ARG A 103 4.08 24.14 -3.24
N THR A 104 3.69 22.90 -3.46
CA THR A 104 4.02 21.74 -2.64
C THR A 104 4.64 20.68 -3.52
N PRO A 105 5.82 20.15 -3.18
CA PRO A 105 6.38 18.98 -3.85
C PRO A 105 5.32 17.87 -3.92
N THR A 106 5.07 17.37 -5.12
CA THR A 106 4.01 16.38 -5.39
C THR A 106 4.59 15.30 -6.29
N VAL A 107 4.68 14.07 -5.78
CA VAL A 107 5.37 12.96 -6.43
C VAL A 107 4.37 11.88 -6.83
N GLY A 108 4.25 11.63 -8.14
CA GLY A 108 3.55 10.48 -8.70
C GLY A 108 4.48 9.27 -8.69
N LEU A 109 4.20 8.32 -7.82
CA LEU A 109 5.13 7.24 -7.48
C LEU A 109 5.33 6.25 -8.62
N ALA A 110 4.28 5.96 -9.41
CA ALA A 110 4.39 5.07 -10.56
C ALA A 110 5.38 5.64 -11.60
N GLY A 111 5.18 6.91 -11.99
CA GLY A 111 6.04 7.57 -12.97
C GLY A 111 7.43 7.91 -12.47
N ALA A 112 7.61 8.07 -11.14
CA ALA A 112 8.91 8.33 -10.54
C ALA A 112 9.73 7.05 -10.30
N SER A 113 9.07 5.89 -10.17
CA SER A 113 9.73 4.61 -9.89
C SER A 113 9.98 3.78 -11.14
N PHE A 114 9.22 3.99 -12.24
CA PHE A 114 9.27 3.13 -13.41
C PHE A 114 9.23 3.92 -14.72
N ASP A 115 9.99 3.44 -15.69
CA ASP A 115 9.81 3.83 -17.08
C ASP A 115 8.46 3.28 -17.61
N ALA A 116 7.87 3.97 -18.58
CA ALA A 116 6.53 3.62 -19.06
C ALA A 116 6.43 2.19 -19.64
N ASP A 117 7.49 1.69 -20.25
CA ASP A 117 7.58 0.35 -20.84
C ASP A 117 7.73 -0.77 -19.78
N ALA A 118 8.03 -0.39 -18.53
CA ALA A 118 8.06 -1.32 -17.41
C ALA A 118 6.70 -1.49 -16.71
N LEU A 119 5.71 -0.67 -17.06
CA LEU A 119 4.36 -0.73 -16.51
C LEU A 119 3.47 -1.63 -17.39
N LEU A 120 2.48 -2.26 -16.77
CA LEU A 120 1.48 -3.03 -17.50
C LEU A 120 0.45 -2.09 -18.13
N GLU A 121 0.08 -2.35 -19.38
CA GLU A 121 -1.03 -1.67 -20.03
C GLU A 121 -2.36 -2.33 -19.63
N ASP A 122 -3.41 -1.54 -19.63
CA ASP A 122 -4.77 -2.04 -19.52
C ASP A 122 -5.07 -2.92 -20.76
N PRO A 123 -5.42 -4.21 -20.56
CA PRO A 123 -5.71 -5.08 -21.69
C PRO A 123 -6.93 -4.64 -22.50
N ASP A 124 -7.85 -3.90 -21.91
CA ASP A 124 -9.10 -3.45 -22.52
C ASP A 124 -9.02 -2.02 -23.11
N ASP A 125 -8.03 -1.20 -22.66
CA ASP A 125 -7.79 0.15 -23.19
C ASP A 125 -6.31 0.33 -23.58
N PRO A 126 -5.91 -0.06 -24.78
CA PRO A 126 -4.52 0.05 -25.23
C PRO A 126 -3.99 1.48 -25.17
N GLY A 127 -2.89 1.66 -24.45
CA GLY A 127 -2.26 2.95 -24.17
C GLY A 127 -2.63 3.56 -22.83
N ALA A 128 -3.63 3.05 -22.12
CA ALA A 128 -3.82 3.28 -20.70
C ALA A 128 -2.93 2.34 -19.88
N MET A 129 -2.44 2.82 -18.74
CA MET A 129 -1.62 2.01 -17.83
C MET A 129 -2.45 1.58 -16.64
N ASP A 130 -2.32 0.31 -16.27
CA ASP A 130 -2.90 -0.21 -15.03
C ASP A 130 -2.23 0.47 -13.82
N PRO A 131 -2.99 1.15 -12.93
CA PRO A 131 -2.43 1.82 -11.77
C PRO A 131 -2.16 0.90 -10.57
N HIS A 132 -2.63 -0.36 -10.56
CA HIS A 132 -2.68 -1.24 -9.39
C HIS A 132 -1.32 -1.92 -9.07
N LEU A 133 -0.22 -1.14 -9.13
CA LEU A 133 1.15 -1.62 -8.91
C LEU A 133 1.37 -2.29 -7.55
N TRP A 134 0.60 -1.88 -6.53
CA TRP A 134 0.72 -2.44 -5.17
C TRP A 134 0.34 -3.92 -5.08
N MET A 135 -0.30 -4.47 -6.08
CA MET A 135 -0.63 -5.88 -6.14
C MET A 135 0.57 -6.76 -6.48
N ASP A 136 1.64 -6.22 -7.07
CA ASP A 136 2.95 -6.88 -7.17
C ASP A 136 3.89 -6.33 -6.09
N VAL A 137 4.11 -7.11 -5.05
CA VAL A 137 4.94 -6.72 -3.90
C VAL A 137 6.35 -6.32 -4.31
N SER A 138 6.94 -6.98 -5.32
CA SER A 138 8.29 -6.68 -5.80
C SER A 138 8.38 -5.34 -6.50
N ARG A 139 7.32 -4.94 -7.21
CA ARG A 139 7.22 -3.62 -7.82
C ARG A 139 6.93 -2.57 -6.77
N TRP A 140 5.98 -2.84 -5.87
CA TRP A 140 5.63 -1.89 -4.82
C TRP A 140 6.81 -1.55 -3.89
N ALA A 141 7.68 -2.50 -3.62
CA ALA A 141 8.91 -2.26 -2.87
C ALA A 141 9.79 -1.15 -3.49
N GLN A 142 9.73 -0.95 -4.80
CA GLN A 142 10.57 0.02 -5.51
C GLN A 142 10.13 1.48 -5.32
N ILE A 143 8.95 1.74 -4.77
CA ILE A 143 8.55 3.11 -4.42
C ILE A 143 9.26 3.61 -3.15
N ALA A 144 9.75 2.71 -2.28
CA ALA A 144 10.35 3.08 -1.00
C ALA A 144 11.57 4.00 -1.14
N PRO A 145 12.58 3.74 -2.02
CA PRO A 145 13.68 4.67 -2.23
C PRO A 145 13.22 6.02 -2.81
N VAL A 146 12.20 6.05 -3.68
CA VAL A 146 11.66 7.30 -4.23
C VAL A 146 11.02 8.16 -3.14
N ILE A 147 10.29 7.53 -2.21
CA ILE A 147 9.73 8.22 -1.05
C ILE A 147 10.85 8.75 -0.13
N ALA A 148 11.89 7.94 0.12
CA ALA A 148 13.04 8.36 0.91
C ALA A 148 13.74 9.57 0.31
N ASP A 149 13.98 9.57 -1.00
CA ASP A 149 14.59 10.68 -1.72
C ASP A 149 13.73 11.95 -1.61
N ALA A 150 12.43 11.85 -1.83
CA ALA A 150 11.51 12.97 -1.75
C ALA A 150 11.44 13.60 -0.35
N ILE A 151 11.51 12.78 0.71
CA ILE A 151 11.57 13.28 2.10
C ILE A 151 12.96 13.86 2.40
N THR A 152 14.04 13.22 1.94
CA THR A 152 15.43 13.68 2.15
C THR A 152 15.68 15.04 1.52
N GLU A 153 15.08 15.35 0.38
CA GLU A 153 15.14 16.69 -0.22
C GLU A 153 14.64 17.79 0.72
N GLN A 154 13.67 17.49 1.57
CA GLN A 154 13.10 18.41 2.56
C GLN A 154 13.78 18.28 3.94
N ARG A 155 14.31 17.09 4.26
CA ARG A 155 14.89 16.71 5.55
C ARG A 155 16.21 15.95 5.35
N PRO A 156 17.30 16.64 4.94
CA PRO A 156 18.59 15.99 4.67
C PRO A 156 19.24 15.32 5.89
N ASP A 157 18.88 15.77 7.09
CA ASP A 157 19.32 15.20 8.37
C ASP A 157 18.81 13.78 8.62
N CYS A 158 17.75 13.37 7.95
CA CYS A 158 17.12 12.05 8.08
C CYS A 158 17.65 11.00 7.09
N ALA A 159 18.54 11.36 6.19
CA ALA A 159 18.94 10.50 5.07
C ALA A 159 19.49 9.12 5.49
N GLU A 160 20.30 9.06 6.56
CA GLU A 160 20.91 7.82 7.03
C GLU A 160 19.86 6.87 7.62
N ASP A 161 18.96 7.37 8.46
CA ASP A 161 17.89 6.58 9.07
C ASP A 161 16.92 6.05 8.00
N MET A 162 16.55 6.89 7.04
CA MET A 162 15.66 6.48 5.94
C MET A 162 16.31 5.44 5.04
N ALA A 163 17.61 5.54 4.74
CA ALA A 163 18.31 4.52 3.96
C ALA A 163 18.29 3.16 4.66
N ALA A 164 18.51 3.13 5.99
CA ALA A 164 18.40 1.90 6.78
C ALA A 164 16.95 1.34 6.80
N ASN A 165 15.94 2.22 6.90
CA ASN A 165 14.54 1.82 6.86
C ASN A 165 14.13 1.25 5.50
N VAL A 166 14.61 1.83 4.39
CA VAL A 166 14.39 1.31 3.03
C VAL A 166 14.97 -0.10 2.89
N GLU A 167 16.20 -0.33 3.36
CA GLU A 167 16.83 -1.66 3.34
C GLU A 167 16.01 -2.68 4.17
N ALA A 168 15.62 -2.30 5.39
CA ALA A 168 14.83 -3.17 6.26
C ALA A 168 13.44 -3.47 5.70
N LEU A 169 12.78 -2.49 5.09
CA LEU A 169 11.49 -2.67 4.41
C LEU A 169 11.65 -3.57 3.18
N GLY A 170 12.68 -3.34 2.35
CA GLY A 170 12.98 -4.14 1.18
C GLY A 170 13.11 -5.62 1.52
N ALA A 171 13.87 -5.97 2.56
CA ALA A 171 14.02 -7.36 3.01
C ALA A 171 12.68 -8.00 3.43
N ARG A 172 11.78 -7.24 4.06
CA ARG A 172 10.43 -7.71 4.41
C ARG A 172 9.55 -7.89 3.18
N MET A 173 9.63 -6.97 2.23
CA MET A 173 8.88 -7.05 0.96
C MET A 173 9.34 -8.26 0.13
N ASP A 174 10.64 -8.51 0.04
CA ASP A 174 11.18 -9.69 -0.67
C ASP A 174 10.68 -11.00 -0.05
N ALA A 175 10.65 -11.08 1.29
CA ALA A 175 10.13 -12.24 1.99
C ALA A 175 8.61 -12.42 1.76
N LEU A 176 7.85 -11.33 1.76
CA LEU A 176 6.41 -11.36 1.47
C LEU A 176 6.15 -11.80 0.02
N HIS A 177 6.87 -11.22 -0.94
CA HIS A 177 6.77 -11.59 -2.36
C HIS A 177 6.99 -13.09 -2.57
N GLY A 178 8.07 -13.65 -1.97
CA GLY A 178 8.36 -15.07 -2.05
C GLY A 178 7.27 -15.94 -1.42
N TRP A 179 6.71 -15.52 -0.29
CA TRP A 179 5.63 -16.23 0.39
C TRP A 179 4.34 -16.25 -0.42
N VAL A 180 3.94 -15.11 -1.00
CA VAL A 180 2.79 -15.01 -1.91
C VAL A 180 2.97 -15.94 -3.10
N GLY A 181 4.14 -15.91 -3.75
CA GLY A 181 4.42 -16.76 -4.90
C GLY A 181 4.33 -18.25 -4.57
N ALA A 182 4.84 -18.66 -3.40
CA ALA A 182 4.76 -20.05 -2.96
C ALA A 182 3.32 -20.46 -2.62
N ALA A 183 2.53 -19.58 -2.00
CA ALA A 183 1.12 -19.84 -1.70
C ALA A 183 0.30 -20.04 -2.98
N ILE A 184 0.40 -19.10 -3.93
CA ILE A 184 -0.34 -19.18 -5.21
C ILE A 184 0.11 -20.40 -6.04
N ALA A 185 1.41 -20.69 -6.07
CA ALA A 185 1.92 -21.88 -6.77
C ALA A 185 1.40 -23.20 -6.20
N SER A 186 0.93 -23.22 -4.95
CA SER A 186 0.33 -24.41 -4.33
C SER A 186 -1.08 -24.73 -4.83
N ILE A 187 -1.77 -23.76 -5.43
CA ILE A 187 -3.08 -23.97 -6.05
C ILE A 187 -2.91 -24.94 -7.22
N PRO A 188 -3.79 -25.97 -7.35
CA PRO A 188 -3.70 -26.94 -8.42
C PRO A 188 -3.63 -26.29 -9.81
N GLU A 189 -2.85 -26.90 -10.72
CA GLU A 189 -2.76 -26.46 -12.10
C GLU A 189 -4.14 -26.46 -12.76
N GLY A 190 -4.45 -25.42 -13.52
CA GLY A 190 -5.78 -25.15 -14.09
C GLY A 190 -6.80 -24.59 -13.11
N GLY A 191 -6.46 -24.46 -11.82
CA GLY A 191 -7.29 -23.84 -10.77
C GLY A 191 -6.86 -22.41 -10.40
N ARG A 192 -5.73 -21.92 -10.92
CA ARG A 192 -5.22 -20.56 -10.67
C ARG A 192 -5.95 -19.55 -11.55
N ILE A 193 -7.26 -19.42 -11.30
CA ILE A 193 -8.15 -18.51 -12.02
C ILE A 193 -8.78 -17.58 -11.01
N LEU A 194 -8.57 -16.27 -11.19
CA LEU A 194 -9.08 -15.24 -10.31
C LEU A 194 -10.23 -14.51 -10.99
N VAL A 195 -11.39 -14.42 -10.33
CA VAL A 195 -12.56 -13.69 -10.81
C VAL A 195 -13.00 -12.71 -9.74
N THR A 196 -12.98 -11.42 -10.07
CA THR A 196 -13.17 -10.29 -9.15
C THR A 196 -14.27 -9.34 -9.63
N ALA A 197 -14.61 -8.34 -8.83
CA ALA A 197 -15.61 -7.37 -9.20
C ALA A 197 -15.06 -6.35 -10.19
N HIS A 198 -13.84 -5.83 -9.97
CA HIS A 198 -13.14 -4.97 -10.94
C HIS A 198 -11.71 -5.44 -11.17
N ASP A 199 -11.04 -4.95 -12.21
CA ASP A 199 -9.73 -5.43 -12.65
C ASP A 199 -8.57 -4.74 -11.92
N ALA A 200 -8.46 -5.00 -10.60
CA ALA A 200 -7.36 -4.52 -9.76
C ALA A 200 -6.22 -5.54 -9.60
N PHE A 201 -6.38 -6.77 -10.08
CA PHE A 201 -5.47 -7.86 -9.76
C PHE A 201 -4.56 -8.27 -10.93
N TYR A 202 -4.47 -7.47 -12.00
CA TYR A 202 -3.65 -7.81 -13.16
C TYR A 202 -2.16 -7.90 -12.83
N TYR A 203 -1.62 -6.96 -12.03
CA TYR A 203 -0.25 -7.04 -11.51
C TYR A 203 -0.04 -8.27 -10.61
N PHE A 204 -1.02 -8.64 -9.76
CA PHE A 204 -0.96 -9.84 -8.95
C PHE A 204 -0.92 -11.09 -9.81
N ALA A 205 -1.80 -11.18 -10.78
CA ALA A 205 -1.88 -12.30 -11.71
C ALA A 205 -0.56 -12.49 -12.47
N HIS A 206 0.00 -11.40 -12.97
CA HIS A 206 1.26 -11.41 -13.70
C HIS A 206 2.45 -11.82 -12.81
N ALA A 207 2.51 -11.31 -11.58
CA ALA A 207 3.63 -11.54 -10.66
C ALA A 207 3.65 -12.98 -10.09
N TYR A 208 2.47 -13.56 -9.83
CA TYR A 208 2.36 -14.80 -9.07
C TYR A 208 1.83 -16.00 -9.86
N GLY A 209 1.68 -15.85 -11.16
CA GLY A 209 1.34 -16.97 -12.05
C GLY A 209 -0.12 -17.42 -11.94
N ILE A 210 -1.04 -16.48 -11.75
CA ILE A 210 -2.46 -16.67 -12.02
C ILE A 210 -2.61 -16.93 -13.53
N GLU A 211 -3.26 -18.00 -13.92
CA GLU A 211 -3.35 -18.44 -15.31
C GLU A 211 -4.36 -17.64 -16.13
N ALA A 212 -5.40 -17.14 -15.45
CA ALA A 212 -6.39 -16.22 -16.03
C ALA A 212 -6.97 -15.34 -14.93
N SER A 213 -7.11 -14.05 -15.21
CA SER A 213 -7.84 -13.09 -14.40
C SER A 213 -8.99 -12.54 -15.23
N GLU A 214 -10.16 -12.41 -14.60
CA GLU A 214 -11.35 -11.86 -15.24
C GLU A 214 -12.10 -10.97 -14.25
N ALA A 215 -12.62 -9.85 -14.70
CA ALA A 215 -13.37 -8.93 -13.86
C ALA A 215 -14.67 -8.52 -14.55
N ILE A 216 -15.67 -8.09 -13.75
CA ILE A 216 -16.97 -7.66 -14.29
C ILE A 216 -16.89 -6.19 -14.72
N GLU A 217 -16.14 -5.40 -13.98
CA GLU A 217 -15.85 -3.99 -14.24
C GLU A 217 -14.37 -3.87 -14.66
N GLY A 218 -14.06 -2.92 -15.54
CA GLY A 218 -12.68 -2.68 -15.98
C GLY A 218 -11.78 -2.13 -14.87
N ILE A 219 -10.57 -1.72 -15.23
CA ILE A 219 -9.57 -1.13 -14.33
C ILE A 219 -10.09 0.11 -13.61
N SER A 220 -10.88 0.95 -14.29
CA SER A 220 -11.56 2.07 -13.66
C SER A 220 -13.00 1.70 -13.29
N THR A 221 -13.36 1.93 -12.02
CA THR A 221 -14.70 1.70 -11.46
C THR A 221 -15.71 2.77 -11.88
N GLY A 222 -15.36 3.67 -12.79
CA GLY A 222 -16.17 4.80 -13.22
C GLY A 222 -17.46 4.45 -13.99
N ALA A 223 -17.58 3.22 -14.47
CA ALA A 223 -18.76 2.70 -15.18
C ALA A 223 -19.36 1.53 -14.41
N GLU A 224 -20.69 1.57 -14.16
CA GLU A 224 -21.37 0.43 -13.55
C GLU A 224 -21.39 -0.77 -14.54
N ALA A 225 -21.22 -1.97 -13.99
CA ALA A 225 -21.30 -3.23 -14.72
C ALA A 225 -22.65 -3.39 -15.42
N SER A 226 -22.62 -3.70 -16.71
CA SER A 226 -23.84 -4.01 -17.46
C SER A 226 -24.28 -5.47 -17.26
N ILE A 227 -25.54 -5.78 -17.57
CA ILE A 227 -26.02 -7.17 -17.59
C ILE A 227 -25.23 -8.02 -18.61
N GLY A 228 -24.70 -7.37 -19.66
CA GLY A 228 -23.86 -8.02 -20.67
C GLY A 228 -22.53 -8.50 -20.09
N ASP A 229 -21.88 -7.65 -19.29
CA ASP A 229 -20.60 -7.95 -18.66
C ASP A 229 -20.75 -9.09 -17.64
N ILE A 230 -21.79 -9.05 -16.80
CA ILE A 230 -22.10 -10.14 -15.87
C ILE A 230 -22.29 -11.47 -16.61
N ARG A 231 -22.95 -11.48 -17.77
CA ARG A 231 -23.15 -12.69 -18.55
C ARG A 231 -21.87 -13.19 -19.20
N ALA A 232 -21.04 -12.29 -19.70
CA ALA A 232 -19.75 -12.68 -20.27
C ALA A 232 -18.86 -13.36 -19.23
N VAL A 233 -18.75 -12.77 -18.03
CA VAL A 233 -17.99 -13.36 -16.92
C VAL A 233 -18.65 -14.67 -16.43
N ALA A 234 -20.01 -14.77 -16.44
CA ALA A 234 -20.68 -16.03 -16.13
C ALA A 234 -20.34 -17.16 -17.12
N ASP A 235 -20.26 -16.82 -18.42
CA ASP A 235 -19.81 -17.78 -19.44
C ASP A 235 -18.38 -18.24 -19.17
N PHE A 236 -17.47 -17.33 -18.86
CA PHE A 236 -16.07 -17.64 -18.50
C PHE A 236 -15.99 -18.55 -17.26
N VAL A 237 -16.71 -18.21 -16.18
CA VAL A 237 -16.75 -19.02 -14.94
C VAL A 237 -17.20 -20.46 -15.22
N MET A 238 -18.21 -20.62 -16.07
CA MET A 238 -18.74 -21.94 -16.42
C MET A 238 -17.81 -22.72 -17.34
N GLU A 239 -17.22 -22.08 -18.35
CA GLU A 239 -16.30 -22.72 -19.30
C GLU A 239 -15.02 -23.22 -18.60
N ARG A 240 -14.53 -22.43 -17.63
CA ARG A 240 -13.30 -22.73 -16.89
C ARG A 240 -13.55 -23.54 -15.62
N ASN A 241 -14.82 -23.81 -15.26
CA ASN A 241 -15.20 -24.46 -14.02
C ASN A 241 -14.61 -23.80 -12.78
N VAL A 242 -14.66 -22.47 -12.71
CA VAL A 242 -14.11 -21.67 -11.60
C VAL A 242 -14.86 -22.01 -10.31
N PRO A 243 -14.18 -22.47 -9.24
CA PRO A 243 -14.84 -22.89 -8.01
C PRO A 243 -15.32 -21.73 -7.15
N ALA A 244 -14.63 -20.58 -7.21
CA ALA A 244 -14.90 -19.43 -6.39
C ALA A 244 -14.64 -18.12 -7.13
N VAL A 245 -15.45 -17.10 -6.81
CA VAL A 245 -15.32 -15.70 -7.23
C VAL A 245 -15.22 -14.83 -5.99
N PHE A 246 -14.70 -13.60 -6.10
CA PHE A 246 -14.37 -12.78 -4.95
C PHE A 246 -15.09 -11.43 -4.97
N VAL A 247 -15.56 -10.99 -3.81
CA VAL A 247 -16.00 -9.62 -3.59
C VAL A 247 -14.81 -8.74 -3.20
N GLU A 248 -14.97 -7.42 -3.27
CA GLU A 248 -13.92 -6.47 -2.94
C GLU A 248 -14.43 -5.41 -1.96
N THR A 249 -13.52 -4.93 -1.09
CA THR A 249 -13.88 -4.00 -0.01
C THR A 249 -14.30 -2.62 -0.51
N THR A 250 -13.90 -2.22 -1.71
CA THR A 250 -14.22 -0.92 -2.32
C THR A 250 -15.37 -0.97 -3.32
N ILE A 251 -15.82 -2.17 -3.71
CA ILE A 251 -16.85 -2.38 -4.73
C ILE A 251 -18.15 -2.92 -4.10
N ASN A 252 -19.29 -2.54 -4.68
CA ASN A 252 -20.57 -3.03 -4.20
C ASN A 252 -20.69 -4.56 -4.39
N PRO A 253 -20.84 -5.36 -3.34
CA PRO A 253 -20.85 -6.81 -3.43
C PRO A 253 -22.01 -7.38 -4.28
N ARG A 254 -23.04 -6.57 -4.57
CA ARG A 254 -24.18 -6.97 -5.40
C ARG A 254 -23.76 -7.36 -6.83
N THR A 255 -22.69 -6.82 -7.34
CA THR A 255 -22.14 -7.16 -8.66
C THR A 255 -21.73 -8.63 -8.71
N ILE A 256 -20.94 -9.09 -7.74
CA ILE A 256 -20.54 -10.50 -7.60
C ILE A 256 -21.72 -11.39 -7.21
N GLU A 257 -22.62 -10.92 -6.34
CA GLU A 257 -23.83 -11.67 -5.99
C GLU A 257 -24.72 -11.94 -7.23
N ALA A 258 -24.85 -10.96 -8.13
CA ALA A 258 -25.58 -11.12 -9.39
C ALA A 258 -24.89 -12.11 -10.33
N LEU A 259 -23.56 -12.10 -10.43
CA LEU A 259 -22.78 -13.10 -11.16
C LEU A 259 -23.04 -14.52 -10.63
N VAL A 260 -22.96 -14.71 -9.31
CA VAL A 260 -23.22 -16.01 -8.68
C VAL A 260 -24.64 -16.50 -8.95
N GLN A 261 -25.63 -15.60 -8.90
CA GLN A 261 -27.02 -15.94 -9.24
C GLN A 261 -27.19 -16.34 -10.72
N GLU A 262 -26.56 -15.60 -11.64
CA GLU A 262 -26.59 -15.93 -13.09
C GLU A 262 -25.99 -17.32 -13.35
N VAL A 263 -24.79 -17.58 -12.81
CA VAL A 263 -24.09 -18.88 -12.96
C VAL A 263 -24.93 -20.04 -12.39
N ARG A 264 -25.51 -19.87 -11.18
CA ARG A 264 -26.38 -20.88 -10.55
C ARG A 264 -27.68 -21.10 -11.31
N SER A 265 -28.28 -20.03 -11.86
CA SER A 265 -29.52 -20.15 -12.66
C SER A 265 -29.32 -21.02 -13.90
N ARG A 266 -28.07 -21.13 -14.37
CA ARG A 266 -27.67 -21.91 -15.53
C ARG A 266 -27.18 -23.33 -15.17
N GLY A 267 -27.29 -23.70 -13.89
CA GLY A 267 -27.04 -25.05 -13.38
C GLY A 267 -25.58 -25.36 -13.04
N HIS A 268 -24.73 -24.32 -12.93
CA HIS A 268 -23.36 -24.44 -12.46
C HIS A 268 -23.26 -23.94 -11.00
N ASP A 269 -22.38 -24.56 -10.20
CA ASP A 269 -22.17 -24.15 -8.80
C ASP A 269 -20.86 -23.37 -8.68
N VAL A 270 -20.96 -22.17 -8.09
CA VAL A 270 -19.82 -21.31 -7.80
C VAL A 270 -20.01 -20.68 -6.42
N ALA A 271 -18.94 -20.60 -5.64
CA ALA A 271 -18.94 -19.99 -4.31
C ALA A 271 -18.44 -18.53 -4.36
N ILE A 272 -18.81 -17.73 -3.36
CA ILE A 272 -18.05 -16.52 -3.01
C ILE A 272 -16.92 -16.99 -2.12
N GLY A 273 -15.67 -16.88 -2.62
CA GLY A 273 -14.47 -17.37 -1.95
C GLY A 273 -14.03 -16.52 -0.77
N GLY A 274 -14.48 -15.27 -0.73
CA GLY A 274 -14.18 -14.31 0.31
C GLY A 274 -14.16 -12.89 -0.21
N GLU A 275 -13.72 -11.98 0.66
CA GLU A 275 -13.54 -10.56 0.37
C GLU A 275 -12.06 -10.23 0.22
N LEU A 276 -11.70 -9.46 -0.80
CA LEU A 276 -10.34 -9.02 -1.10
C LEU A 276 -10.22 -7.51 -0.90
N PHE A 277 -9.06 -7.09 -0.44
CA PHE A 277 -8.66 -5.70 -0.40
C PHE A 277 -8.04 -5.34 -1.75
N SER A 278 -8.71 -4.51 -2.54
CA SER A 278 -8.20 -4.04 -3.82
C SER A 278 -7.57 -2.66 -3.70
N ASP A 279 -8.37 -1.60 -3.72
CA ASP A 279 -7.93 -0.21 -3.78
C ASP A 279 -7.79 0.46 -2.42
N ALA A 280 -8.15 -0.21 -1.36
CA ALA A 280 -7.99 0.25 0.00
C ALA A 280 -7.54 -0.89 0.91
N MET A 281 -6.74 -0.54 1.92
CA MET A 281 -6.39 -1.45 3.01
C MET A 281 -7.55 -1.58 4.01
N GLY A 282 -7.41 -2.49 4.96
CA GLY A 282 -8.33 -2.63 6.09
C GLY A 282 -8.29 -1.45 7.07
N ASP A 283 -9.10 -1.56 8.13
CA ASP A 283 -9.22 -0.52 9.15
C ASP A 283 -7.91 -0.25 9.87
N ASP A 284 -7.69 1.01 10.24
CA ASP A 284 -6.53 1.42 11.03
C ASP A 284 -6.42 0.61 12.33
N GLY A 285 -5.23 0.14 12.63
CA GLY A 285 -4.94 -0.65 13.83
C GLY A 285 -5.28 -2.14 13.72
N THR A 286 -5.80 -2.60 12.58
CA THR A 286 -5.92 -4.02 12.24
C THR A 286 -4.67 -4.49 11.48
N PRO A 287 -4.39 -5.81 11.41
CA PRO A 287 -3.33 -6.32 10.54
C PRO A 287 -3.52 -5.88 9.09
N GLU A 288 -4.74 -5.96 8.57
CA GLU A 288 -5.13 -5.60 7.21
C GLU A 288 -5.02 -4.09 6.93
N GLY A 289 -4.96 -3.26 7.97
CA GLY A 289 -4.64 -1.83 7.90
C GLY A 289 -3.17 -1.53 7.62
N THR A 290 -2.34 -2.55 7.39
CA THR A 290 -0.96 -2.45 6.90
C THR A 290 -0.83 -3.10 5.53
N TYR A 291 0.13 -2.67 4.74
CA TYR A 291 0.37 -3.25 3.41
C TYR A 291 0.68 -4.76 3.47
N ILE A 292 1.55 -5.18 4.40
CA ILE A 292 1.87 -6.60 4.60
C ILE A 292 0.61 -7.40 4.97
N GLY A 293 -0.24 -6.86 5.83
CA GLY A 293 -1.46 -7.53 6.27
C GLY A 293 -2.51 -7.63 5.18
N MET A 294 -2.68 -6.57 4.39
CA MET A 294 -3.56 -6.56 3.23
C MET A 294 -3.18 -7.66 2.22
N ILE A 295 -1.92 -7.69 1.80
CA ILE A 295 -1.42 -8.70 0.84
C ILE A 295 -1.51 -10.11 1.43
N ARG A 296 -1.19 -10.27 2.73
CA ARG A 296 -1.35 -11.56 3.42
C ARG A 296 -2.81 -12.03 3.40
N ALA A 297 -3.76 -11.16 3.75
CA ALA A 297 -5.18 -11.50 3.80
C ALA A 297 -5.70 -11.92 2.42
N ASN A 298 -5.37 -11.16 1.37
CA ASN A 298 -5.70 -11.51 -0.01
C ASN A 298 -5.11 -12.87 -0.41
N THR A 299 -3.83 -13.09 -0.11
CA THR A 299 -3.15 -14.35 -0.44
C THR A 299 -3.80 -15.54 0.26
N VAL A 300 -4.12 -15.44 1.55
CA VAL A 300 -4.81 -16.48 2.31
C VAL A 300 -6.16 -16.79 1.68
N THR A 301 -6.98 -15.75 1.47
CA THR A 301 -8.32 -15.88 0.93
C THR A 301 -8.32 -16.54 -0.46
N ILE A 302 -7.46 -16.08 -1.36
CA ILE A 302 -7.35 -16.64 -2.72
C ILE A 302 -6.86 -18.10 -2.68
N THR A 303 -5.77 -18.35 -1.93
CA THR A 303 -5.15 -19.68 -1.89
C THR A 303 -6.12 -20.72 -1.35
N GLU A 304 -6.78 -20.45 -0.22
CA GLU A 304 -7.72 -21.39 0.40
C GLU A 304 -8.97 -21.63 -0.46
N ALA A 305 -9.55 -20.56 -1.02
CA ALA A 305 -10.76 -20.66 -1.85
C ALA A 305 -10.51 -21.43 -3.16
N LEU A 306 -9.30 -21.37 -3.70
CA LEU A 306 -8.91 -22.07 -4.92
C LEU A 306 -8.24 -23.43 -4.66
N GLY A 307 -8.24 -23.91 -3.39
CA GLY A 307 -7.80 -25.27 -3.02
C GLY A 307 -6.29 -25.44 -2.89
N GLY A 308 -5.55 -24.35 -2.71
CA GLY A 308 -4.13 -24.35 -2.37
C GLY A 308 -3.87 -24.55 -0.88
N THR A 309 -2.60 -24.47 -0.49
CA THR A 309 -2.13 -24.58 0.89
C THR A 309 -1.13 -23.47 1.18
N LEU A 310 -1.22 -22.88 2.37
CA LEU A 310 -0.31 -21.80 2.75
C LEU A 310 1.06 -22.38 3.14
N PRO A 311 2.17 -21.81 2.67
CA PRO A 311 3.51 -22.14 3.17
C PRO A 311 3.71 -21.55 4.58
N ASP A 312 4.77 -22.01 5.27
CA ASP A 312 5.17 -21.44 6.55
C ASP A 312 5.44 -19.93 6.41
N TRP A 313 5.04 -19.17 7.45
CA TRP A 313 5.23 -17.72 7.47
C TRP A 313 6.72 -17.38 7.54
N PRO A 314 7.22 -16.42 6.73
CA PRO A 314 8.64 -16.11 6.67
C PRO A 314 9.17 -15.54 7.99
N GLU A 315 10.37 -15.99 8.41
CA GLU A 315 11.02 -15.51 9.63
C GLU A 315 11.24 -13.98 9.60
N ALA A 316 11.58 -13.42 8.44
CA ALA A 316 11.76 -11.98 8.26
C ALA A 316 10.50 -11.15 8.56
N LEU A 317 9.32 -11.77 8.56
CA LEU A 317 8.03 -11.14 8.86
C LEU A 317 7.50 -11.51 10.26
N SER A 318 8.27 -12.27 11.06
CA SER A 318 7.82 -12.71 12.39
C SER A 318 7.62 -11.56 13.36
N GLY A 319 8.44 -10.50 13.27
CA GLY A 319 8.26 -9.29 14.06
C GLY A 319 6.93 -8.60 13.75
N TRP A 320 6.62 -8.41 12.46
CA TRP A 320 5.34 -7.85 12.05
C TRP A 320 4.15 -8.71 12.55
N ALA A 321 4.24 -10.04 12.42
CA ALA A 321 3.19 -10.94 12.88
C ALA A 321 2.97 -10.83 14.40
N GLN A 322 4.05 -10.74 15.17
CA GLN A 322 3.98 -10.59 16.62
C GLN A 322 3.32 -9.25 17.02
N ASP A 323 3.70 -8.15 16.37
CA ASP A 323 3.15 -6.81 16.63
C ASP A 323 1.63 -6.73 16.34
N HIS A 324 1.14 -7.57 15.43
CA HIS A 324 -0.28 -7.62 15.03
C HIS A 324 -1.03 -8.83 15.61
N GLY A 325 -0.42 -9.61 16.53
CA GLY A 325 -1.07 -10.73 17.20
C GLY A 325 -1.42 -11.91 16.26
N ILE A 326 -0.73 -12.01 15.13
CA ILE A 326 -0.88 -13.11 14.18
C ILE A 326 0.04 -14.26 14.61
N SER A 327 -0.54 -15.44 14.81
CA SER A 327 0.26 -16.65 15.01
C SER A 327 0.83 -17.10 13.66
N PRO A 328 2.14 -17.33 13.58
CA PRO A 328 2.80 -17.82 12.37
C PRO A 328 2.27 -19.20 11.95
#